data_3ca8068067a61765ab382120a2c03b5e
#
_entry.id   3ca8068067a61765ab382120a2c03b5e
#
_cell.length_a   1.000
_cell.length_b   1.000
_cell.length_c   1.000
_cell.angle_alpha   90.00
_cell.angle_beta   90.00
_cell.angle_gamma   90.00
#
_symmetry.space_group_name_H-M   'P 1'
#
loop_
_entity.id
_entity.type
_entity.pdbx_description
1 polymer ?
#
loop_
_entity_poly.entity_id
_entity_poly.type
_entity_poly.pdbx_seq_one_letter_code
_entity_poly.pdbx_strand_id
1 'polypeptide(L)'
;MIDPHVHLRDWNEREKETILHGMESGYLSGIDTFFDMPNTNPPLTNRDNILRRIEDGIKAEEELGKKGMDVHYHLYLGLTPERRQVEEMVDLYSTLFPRVIGLKLFASHSTGNMGIIDESEERNIFKILSDLDYKGVVAVHAEKTSYFTSSPSHSLSRPSVSEVESVRDMIEFATDAEFKGTLHIAHISTKGALTLVKEAKKEGKIKVTSGATPHHALFNMEKENTYLKMNPPLRDEEDRAFVFSSLLSGDIDWVESDHAPHTKEDKEKGKCGIPGFKGTLLLLDALRENGMSEENLERIFNTNAAHAFGIDISPLPLPTNTKEREEIAGSRYPFDPYAL
;
A
#
# COMPACT_ATOMS: atom_id res chain seq x y z
N MET A 1 0.11 0.16 15.60
CA MET A 1 0.00 0.99 14.36
C MET A 1 -0.91 0.31 13.35
N ILE A 2 -1.53 1.11 12.47
CA ILE A 2 -2.25 0.63 11.29
C ILE A 2 -1.29 0.59 10.09
N ASP A 3 -1.22 -0.53 9.39
CA ASP A 3 -0.54 -0.62 8.10
C ASP A 3 -1.59 -0.82 6.99
N PRO A 4 -1.94 0.23 6.26
CA PRO A 4 -3.02 0.19 5.30
C PRO A 4 -2.62 -0.39 3.93
N HIS A 5 -1.43 -0.97 3.80
CA HIS A 5 -0.94 -1.57 2.56
C HIS A 5 0.10 -2.66 2.81
N VAL A 6 -0.35 -3.92 2.86
CA VAL A 6 0.52 -5.08 3.02
C VAL A 6 0.17 -6.19 2.01
N HIS A 7 1.12 -7.06 1.72
CA HIS A 7 0.97 -8.25 0.89
C HIS A 7 1.36 -9.49 1.70
N LEU A 8 0.42 -10.01 2.50
CA LEU A 8 0.62 -11.15 3.40
C LEU A 8 0.63 -12.51 2.70
N ARG A 9 1.10 -12.58 1.51
CA ARG A 9 1.32 -13.76 0.65
C ARG A 9 0.36 -14.95 0.91
N ASP A 10 0.88 -16.10 1.38
CA ASP A 10 0.18 -17.37 1.64
C ASP A 10 -0.28 -18.11 0.35
N TRP A 11 -1.08 -19.14 0.49
CA TRP A 11 -1.59 -19.99 -0.59
C TRP A 11 -0.46 -20.53 -1.49
N ASN A 12 -0.47 -20.16 -2.79
CA ASN A 12 0.57 -20.56 -3.74
C ASN A 12 1.86 -19.75 -3.62
N GLU A 13 1.96 -18.88 -2.61
CA GLU A 13 3.14 -18.05 -2.31
C GLU A 13 3.60 -18.20 -0.85
N ARG A 14 3.14 -19.25 -0.16
CA ARG A 14 3.42 -19.50 1.26
C ARG A 14 4.91 -19.69 1.58
N GLU A 15 5.74 -20.01 0.59
CA GLU A 15 7.18 -20.08 0.73
C GLU A 15 7.83 -18.71 0.95
N LYS A 16 7.14 -17.64 0.58
CA LYS A 16 7.58 -16.25 0.82
C LYS A 16 7.16 -15.80 2.20
N GLU A 17 5.92 -16.10 2.56
CA GLU A 17 5.29 -15.76 3.83
C GLU A 17 3.92 -16.43 3.95
N THR A 18 3.40 -16.54 5.20
CA THR A 18 2.00 -16.86 5.49
C THR A 18 1.32 -15.67 6.18
N ILE A 19 -0.01 -15.59 6.12
CA ILE A 19 -0.77 -14.55 6.84
C ILE A 19 -0.39 -14.52 8.32
N LEU A 20 -0.35 -15.69 8.97
CA LEU A 20 0.01 -15.82 10.38
C LEU A 20 1.42 -15.26 10.68
N HIS A 21 2.42 -15.61 9.85
CA HIS A 21 3.79 -15.13 10.02
C HIS A 21 3.89 -13.62 9.82
N GLY A 22 3.23 -13.09 8.78
CA GLY A 22 3.26 -11.67 8.48
C GLY A 22 2.59 -10.83 9.57
N MET A 23 1.40 -11.23 10.05
CA MET A 23 0.72 -10.55 11.14
C MET A 23 1.52 -10.63 12.46
N GLU A 24 2.11 -11.79 12.78
CA GLU A 24 3.00 -11.92 13.96
C GLU A 24 4.21 -11.00 13.84
N SER A 25 4.86 -10.96 12.67
CA SER A 25 6.02 -10.11 12.41
C SER A 25 5.68 -8.62 12.49
N GLY A 26 4.53 -8.23 11.95
CA GLY A 26 4.00 -6.88 12.06
C GLY A 26 3.69 -6.49 13.50
N TYR A 27 3.03 -7.36 14.27
CA TYR A 27 2.73 -7.10 15.69
C TYR A 27 4.00 -6.89 16.52
N LEU A 28 5.00 -7.72 16.32
CA LEU A 28 6.32 -7.56 16.96
C LEU A 28 7.00 -6.24 16.54
N SER A 29 6.67 -5.71 15.38
CA SER A 29 7.09 -4.39 14.91
C SER A 29 6.19 -3.25 15.39
N GLY A 30 5.12 -3.54 16.17
CA GLY A 30 4.18 -2.54 16.68
C GLY A 30 2.99 -2.24 15.76
N ILE A 31 2.78 -3.06 14.73
CA ILE A 31 1.63 -2.98 13.81
C ILE A 31 0.61 -4.02 14.26
N ASP A 32 -0.62 -3.60 14.55
CA ASP A 32 -1.71 -4.46 15.01
C ASP A 32 -2.89 -4.53 14.03
N THR A 33 -2.90 -3.67 13.03
CA THR A 33 -3.99 -3.61 12.05
C THR A 33 -3.41 -3.64 10.64
N PHE A 34 -3.91 -4.57 9.82
CA PHE A 34 -3.34 -4.89 8.51
C PHE A 34 -4.41 -4.81 7.43
N PHE A 35 -4.14 -4.07 6.33
CA PHE A 35 -5.00 -4.05 5.15
C PHE A 35 -4.28 -4.78 4.01
N ASP A 36 -4.68 -6.03 3.78
CA ASP A 36 -4.03 -6.94 2.84
C ASP A 36 -4.46 -6.70 1.39
N MET A 37 -3.50 -6.66 0.48
CA MET A 37 -3.70 -6.38 -0.93
C MET A 37 -4.19 -7.60 -1.71
N PRO A 38 -5.01 -7.39 -2.76
CA PRO A 38 -5.73 -8.47 -3.44
C PRO A 38 -4.91 -9.25 -4.48
N ASN A 39 -3.68 -8.85 -4.78
CA ASN A 39 -2.82 -9.51 -5.78
C ASN A 39 -2.12 -10.76 -5.22
N THR A 40 -2.89 -11.58 -4.54
CA THR A 40 -2.54 -12.93 -4.06
C THR A 40 -2.50 -13.94 -5.23
N ASN A 41 -2.14 -15.18 -4.95
CA ASN A 41 -2.18 -16.26 -5.95
C ASN A 41 -3.00 -17.46 -5.42
N PRO A 42 -4.26 -17.67 -5.89
CA PRO A 42 -5.02 -16.87 -6.88
C PRO A 42 -5.43 -15.47 -6.36
N PRO A 43 -5.76 -14.51 -7.27
CA PRO A 43 -6.10 -13.15 -6.88
C PRO A 43 -7.51 -13.04 -6.26
N LEU A 44 -7.74 -11.96 -5.49
CA LEU A 44 -9.03 -11.68 -4.83
C LEU A 44 -9.96 -10.87 -5.76
N THR A 45 -10.38 -11.48 -6.84
CA THR A 45 -11.26 -10.90 -7.87
C THR A 45 -12.59 -11.63 -8.02
N ASN A 46 -12.88 -12.58 -7.14
CA ASN A 46 -14.14 -13.33 -7.09
C ASN A 46 -14.50 -13.68 -5.65
N ARG A 47 -15.79 -13.92 -5.42
CA ARG A 47 -16.37 -14.20 -4.10
C ARG A 47 -15.69 -15.35 -3.35
N ASP A 48 -15.44 -16.47 -4.02
CA ASP A 48 -14.93 -17.68 -3.35
C ASP A 48 -13.52 -17.45 -2.76
N ASN A 49 -12.62 -16.86 -3.54
CA ASN A 49 -11.28 -16.52 -3.07
C ASN A 49 -11.33 -15.48 -1.93
N ILE A 50 -12.23 -14.49 -2.03
CA ILE A 50 -12.39 -13.43 -1.03
C ILE A 50 -12.86 -14.02 0.30
N LEU A 51 -13.92 -14.83 0.29
CA LEU A 51 -14.45 -15.46 1.51
C LEU A 51 -13.41 -16.40 2.15
N ARG A 52 -12.71 -17.19 1.34
CA ARG A 52 -11.62 -18.03 1.81
C ARG A 52 -10.50 -17.21 2.45
N ARG A 53 -10.11 -16.05 1.85
CA ARG A 53 -9.05 -15.19 2.39
C ARG A 53 -9.45 -14.58 3.72
N ILE A 54 -10.72 -14.17 3.87
CA ILE A 54 -11.27 -13.68 5.13
C ILE A 54 -11.19 -14.77 6.22
N GLU A 55 -11.60 -16.01 5.91
CA GLU A 55 -11.51 -17.13 6.86
C GLU A 55 -10.07 -17.40 7.31
N ASP A 56 -9.12 -17.34 6.38
CA ASP A 56 -7.70 -17.55 6.70
C ASP A 56 -7.14 -16.41 7.57
N GLY A 57 -7.55 -15.15 7.31
CA GLY A 57 -7.23 -14.00 8.17
C GLY A 57 -7.81 -14.14 9.58
N ILE A 58 -9.08 -14.55 9.72
CA ILE A 58 -9.72 -14.77 11.01
C ILE A 58 -9.01 -15.88 11.80
N LYS A 59 -8.63 -16.98 11.14
CA LYS A 59 -7.85 -18.05 11.80
C LYS A 59 -6.50 -17.53 12.31
N ALA A 60 -5.84 -16.66 11.55
CA ALA A 60 -4.59 -16.06 11.99
C ALA A 60 -4.78 -15.13 13.20
N GLU A 61 -5.85 -14.28 13.20
CA GLU A 61 -6.23 -13.48 14.37
C GLU A 61 -6.47 -14.35 15.63
N GLU A 62 -7.23 -15.45 15.49
CA GLU A 62 -7.50 -16.36 16.59
C GLU A 62 -6.23 -17.04 17.14
N GLU A 63 -5.32 -17.47 16.26
CA GLU A 63 -4.05 -18.09 16.67
C GLU A 63 -3.13 -17.09 17.39
N LEU A 64 -3.07 -15.85 16.93
CA LEU A 64 -2.31 -14.78 17.56
C LEU A 64 -2.95 -14.32 18.87
N GLY A 65 -4.28 -14.28 18.94
CA GLY A 65 -5.04 -14.00 20.16
C GLY A 65 -4.73 -14.99 21.29
N LYS A 66 -4.53 -16.30 20.98
CA LYS A 66 -4.08 -17.29 21.96
C LYS A 66 -2.69 -17.01 22.53
N LYS A 67 -1.87 -16.24 21.81
CA LYS A 67 -0.54 -15.77 22.25
C LYS A 67 -0.60 -14.40 22.94
N GLY A 68 -1.80 -13.82 23.13
CA GLY A 68 -1.98 -12.48 23.71
C GLY A 68 -1.68 -11.34 22.74
N MET A 69 -1.67 -11.61 21.44
CA MET A 69 -1.48 -10.62 20.38
C MET A 69 -2.85 -10.26 19.81
N ASP A 70 -3.34 -9.06 20.12
CA ASP A 70 -4.59 -8.53 19.57
C ASP A 70 -4.29 -7.85 18.24
N VAL A 71 -4.78 -8.44 17.16
CA VAL A 71 -4.51 -8.00 15.78
C VAL A 71 -5.79 -7.98 14.96
N HIS A 72 -5.85 -7.08 13.98
CA HIS A 72 -7.01 -6.86 13.13
C HIS A 72 -6.64 -7.01 11.66
N TYR A 73 -7.32 -7.92 10.99
CA TYR A 73 -7.11 -8.22 9.57
C TYR A 73 -8.26 -7.69 8.72
N HIS A 74 -7.91 -6.91 7.72
CA HIS A 74 -8.81 -6.40 6.69
C HIS A 74 -8.20 -6.65 5.31
N LEU A 75 -9.00 -6.65 4.26
CA LEU A 75 -8.50 -6.85 2.91
C LEU A 75 -9.13 -5.92 1.87
N TYR A 76 -8.38 -5.65 0.81
CA TYR A 76 -8.89 -5.02 -0.39
C TYR A 76 -9.40 -6.04 -1.38
N LEU A 77 -10.36 -5.64 -2.21
CA LEU A 77 -10.80 -6.42 -3.37
C LEU A 77 -10.19 -5.86 -4.65
N GLY A 78 -9.75 -6.77 -5.52
CA GLY A 78 -9.14 -6.39 -6.80
C GLY A 78 -10.17 -6.04 -7.85
N LEU A 79 -9.95 -4.95 -8.56
CA LEU A 79 -10.76 -4.54 -9.70
C LEU A 79 -10.24 -5.16 -11.00
N THR A 80 -11.18 -5.46 -11.90
CA THR A 80 -10.93 -5.81 -13.29
C THR A 80 -11.73 -4.87 -14.22
N PRO A 81 -11.47 -4.82 -15.54
CA PRO A 81 -12.24 -3.98 -16.44
C PRO A 81 -13.71 -4.39 -16.62
N GLU A 82 -14.09 -5.59 -16.18
CA GLU A 82 -15.41 -6.15 -16.38
C GLU A 82 -16.46 -5.55 -15.44
N ARG A 83 -17.49 -4.91 -15.99
CA ARG A 83 -18.57 -4.28 -15.21
C ARG A 83 -19.19 -5.20 -14.16
N ARG A 84 -19.49 -6.46 -14.51
CA ARG A 84 -20.10 -7.43 -13.58
C ARG A 84 -19.19 -7.73 -12.39
N GLN A 85 -17.88 -7.80 -12.62
CA GLN A 85 -16.90 -8.03 -11.56
C GLN A 85 -16.85 -6.81 -10.62
N VAL A 86 -16.84 -5.59 -11.16
CA VAL A 86 -16.88 -4.37 -10.33
C VAL A 86 -18.17 -4.31 -9.50
N GLU A 87 -19.33 -4.65 -10.09
CA GLU A 87 -20.61 -4.73 -9.39
C GLU A 87 -20.57 -5.73 -8.22
N GLU A 88 -19.98 -6.92 -8.44
CA GLU A 88 -19.80 -7.92 -7.37
C GLU A 88 -18.86 -7.42 -6.27
N MET A 89 -17.77 -6.72 -6.61
CA MET A 89 -16.83 -6.17 -5.61
C MET A 89 -17.49 -5.09 -4.75
N VAL A 90 -18.30 -4.23 -5.34
CA VAL A 90 -19.05 -3.19 -4.61
C VAL A 90 -20.09 -3.82 -3.67
N ASP A 91 -20.79 -4.87 -4.10
CA ASP A 91 -21.72 -5.63 -3.25
C ASP A 91 -21.00 -6.30 -2.07
N LEU A 92 -19.88 -6.96 -2.34
CA LEU A 92 -19.06 -7.60 -1.32
C LEU A 92 -18.49 -6.58 -0.32
N TYR A 93 -18.02 -5.44 -0.79
CA TYR A 93 -17.59 -4.35 0.10
C TYR A 93 -18.74 -3.94 1.04
N SER A 94 -19.92 -3.70 0.49
CA SER A 94 -21.07 -3.24 1.27
C SER A 94 -21.52 -4.26 2.32
N THR A 95 -21.42 -5.55 2.02
CA THR A 95 -21.91 -6.63 2.89
C THR A 95 -20.88 -7.14 3.88
N LEU A 96 -19.59 -7.01 3.58
CA LEU A 96 -18.48 -7.56 4.38
C LEU A 96 -17.66 -6.50 5.11
N PHE A 97 -18.02 -5.21 4.97
CA PHE A 97 -17.35 -4.15 5.74
C PHE A 97 -17.51 -4.40 7.25
N PRO A 98 -16.48 -4.19 8.08
CA PRO A 98 -15.16 -3.67 7.76
C PRO A 98 -14.10 -4.74 7.38
N ARG A 99 -14.45 -6.03 7.24
CA ARG A 99 -13.48 -7.06 6.80
C ARG A 99 -12.96 -6.75 5.39
N VAL A 100 -13.82 -6.31 4.50
CA VAL A 100 -13.43 -5.71 3.23
C VAL A 100 -13.35 -4.20 3.42
N ILE A 101 -12.14 -3.64 3.25
CA ILE A 101 -11.87 -2.26 3.62
C ILE A 101 -11.94 -1.29 2.43
N GLY A 102 -11.77 -1.78 1.21
CA GLY A 102 -11.77 -0.96 0.01
C GLY A 102 -11.52 -1.77 -1.26
N LEU A 103 -11.37 -1.07 -2.36
CA LEU A 103 -11.06 -1.63 -3.67
C LEU A 103 -9.64 -1.25 -4.10
N LYS A 104 -8.98 -2.11 -4.88
CA LYS A 104 -7.62 -1.89 -5.40
C LYS A 104 -7.61 -1.94 -6.91
N LEU A 105 -7.03 -0.91 -7.53
CA LEU A 105 -6.74 -0.82 -8.94
C LEU A 105 -5.22 -0.81 -9.16
N PHE A 106 -4.73 -1.63 -10.07
CA PHE A 106 -3.33 -1.63 -10.48
C PHE A 106 -3.22 -1.03 -11.89
N ALA A 107 -2.94 0.27 -11.97
CA ALA A 107 -2.70 0.98 -13.23
C ALA A 107 -1.28 0.71 -13.75
N SER A 108 -0.86 -0.55 -13.74
CA SER A 108 0.44 -1.06 -14.20
C SER A 108 0.42 -2.59 -14.20
N HIS A 109 1.47 -3.22 -14.72
CA HIS A 109 1.62 -4.67 -14.59
C HIS A 109 1.76 -5.08 -13.12
N SER A 110 0.97 -6.06 -12.69
CA SER A 110 0.95 -6.57 -11.31
C SER A 110 0.95 -8.10 -11.27
N THR A 111 1.29 -8.66 -10.11
CA THR A 111 1.15 -10.09 -9.82
C THR A 111 -0.32 -10.52 -9.98
N GLY A 112 -0.56 -11.78 -10.40
CA GLY A 112 -1.91 -12.30 -10.59
C GLY A 112 -2.62 -11.78 -11.84
N ASN A 113 -1.89 -11.16 -12.79
CA ASN A 113 -2.44 -10.57 -14.01
C ASN A 113 -3.57 -9.54 -13.76
N MET A 114 -3.44 -8.77 -12.67
CA MET A 114 -4.43 -7.77 -12.25
C MET A 114 -4.15 -6.37 -12.81
N GLY A 115 -3.10 -6.21 -13.62
CA GLY A 115 -2.75 -4.91 -14.20
C GLY A 115 -3.75 -4.47 -15.25
N ILE A 116 -4.28 -3.27 -15.11
CA ILE A 116 -5.13 -2.58 -16.07
C ILE A 116 -4.28 -1.44 -16.62
N ILE A 117 -3.95 -1.51 -17.92
CA ILE A 117 -3.00 -0.59 -18.57
C ILE A 117 -3.64 0.20 -19.72
N ASP A 118 -4.90 -0.05 -20.00
CA ASP A 118 -5.69 0.69 -21.00
C ASP A 118 -6.44 1.82 -20.31
N GLU A 119 -6.15 3.05 -20.71
CA GLU A 119 -6.74 4.27 -20.13
C GLU A 119 -8.27 4.29 -20.25
N SER A 120 -8.82 3.70 -21.32
CA SER A 120 -10.27 3.63 -21.52
C SER A 120 -10.94 2.66 -20.53
N GLU A 121 -10.24 1.57 -20.17
CA GLU A 121 -10.69 0.63 -19.15
C GLU A 121 -10.61 1.25 -17.75
N GLU A 122 -9.50 1.93 -17.43
CA GLU A 122 -9.32 2.66 -16.16
C GLU A 122 -10.41 3.74 -15.98
N ARG A 123 -10.65 4.56 -16.99
CA ARG A 123 -11.72 5.58 -17.00
C ARG A 123 -13.11 4.95 -16.83
N ASN A 124 -13.37 3.83 -17.51
CA ASN A 124 -14.65 3.14 -17.41
C ASN A 124 -14.89 2.56 -16.00
N ILE A 125 -13.86 2.12 -15.29
CA ILE A 125 -13.98 1.65 -13.90
C ILE A 125 -14.50 2.77 -13.00
N PHE A 126 -13.93 3.97 -13.05
CA PHE A 126 -14.42 5.11 -12.25
C PHE A 126 -15.88 5.47 -12.59
N LYS A 127 -16.25 5.38 -13.88
CA LYS A 127 -17.64 5.58 -14.30
C LYS A 127 -18.57 4.52 -13.68
N ILE A 128 -18.18 3.24 -13.70
CA ILE A 128 -18.97 2.16 -13.09
C ILE A 128 -19.09 2.38 -11.58
N LEU A 129 -18.01 2.73 -10.88
CA LEU A 129 -18.03 2.99 -9.46
C LEU A 129 -18.93 4.19 -9.09
N SER A 130 -18.96 5.21 -9.93
CA SER A 130 -19.85 6.35 -9.77
C SER A 130 -21.32 5.96 -10.01
N ASP A 131 -21.62 5.19 -11.08
CA ASP A 131 -22.96 4.65 -11.38
C ASP A 131 -23.50 3.82 -10.19
N LEU A 132 -22.61 3.10 -9.47
CA LEU A 132 -22.94 2.26 -8.30
C LEU A 132 -22.98 3.04 -6.98
N ASP A 133 -22.77 4.34 -7.00
CA ASP A 133 -22.68 5.22 -5.81
C ASP A 133 -21.68 4.68 -4.75
N TYR A 134 -20.57 4.08 -5.21
CA TYR A 134 -19.52 3.58 -4.31
C TYR A 134 -18.83 4.74 -3.59
N LYS A 135 -18.79 4.67 -2.25
CA LYS A 135 -18.27 5.73 -1.36
C LYS A 135 -17.02 5.34 -0.58
N GLY A 136 -16.54 4.11 -0.75
CA GLY A 136 -15.34 3.62 -0.09
C GLY A 136 -14.05 4.13 -0.74
N VAL A 137 -12.93 3.57 -0.30
CA VAL A 137 -11.61 3.90 -0.82
C VAL A 137 -11.30 3.03 -2.04
N VAL A 138 -10.79 3.66 -3.11
CA VAL A 138 -10.12 2.99 -4.23
C VAL A 138 -8.63 3.31 -4.12
N ALA A 139 -7.83 2.32 -3.71
CA ALA A 139 -6.38 2.45 -3.67
C ALA A 139 -5.79 2.11 -5.04
N VAL A 140 -4.91 2.97 -5.55
CA VAL A 140 -4.33 2.83 -6.88
C VAL A 140 -2.81 2.70 -6.80
N HIS A 141 -2.26 1.66 -7.44
CA HIS A 141 -0.86 1.63 -7.85
C HIS A 141 -0.76 2.35 -9.20
N ALA A 142 -0.13 3.50 -9.23
CA ALA A 142 -0.15 4.40 -10.38
C ALA A 142 1.22 4.47 -11.09
N GLU A 143 1.42 3.70 -12.15
CA GLU A 143 2.60 3.78 -13.04
C GLU A 143 2.19 3.49 -14.48
N LYS A 144 2.21 4.51 -15.33
CA LYS A 144 1.82 4.42 -16.75
C LYS A 144 2.88 3.69 -17.57
N THR A 145 2.57 2.47 -18.00
CA THR A 145 3.53 1.55 -18.63
C THR A 145 4.08 2.04 -19.95
N SER A 146 3.38 2.94 -20.65
CA SER A 146 3.83 3.54 -21.91
C SER A 146 5.11 4.39 -21.78
N TYR A 147 5.45 4.82 -20.54
CA TYR A 147 6.70 5.54 -20.24
C TYR A 147 7.85 4.62 -19.81
N PHE A 148 7.62 3.32 -19.66
CA PHE A 148 8.69 2.42 -19.27
C PHE A 148 9.76 2.30 -20.37
N THR A 149 11.01 2.15 -19.96
CA THR A 149 12.16 2.06 -20.83
C THR A 149 12.90 0.74 -20.67
N SER A 150 13.80 0.42 -21.59
CA SER A 150 14.64 -0.77 -21.55
C SER A 150 15.94 -0.59 -20.75
N SER A 151 16.00 0.38 -19.82
CA SER A 151 17.19 0.60 -18.98
C SER A 151 17.53 -0.62 -18.13
N PRO A 152 18.82 -0.95 -17.92
CA PRO A 152 19.24 -2.00 -17.00
C PRO A 152 19.01 -1.62 -15.51
N SER A 153 19.00 -0.33 -15.17
CA SER A 153 18.60 0.15 -13.85
C SER A 153 17.08 0.06 -13.72
N HIS A 154 16.61 -0.52 -12.64
CA HIS A 154 15.18 -0.63 -12.36
C HIS A 154 14.53 0.74 -12.21
N SER A 155 15.17 1.65 -11.48
CA SER A 155 14.72 3.02 -11.29
C SER A 155 14.61 3.80 -12.60
N LEU A 156 15.59 3.66 -13.51
CA LEU A 156 15.55 4.32 -14.80
C LEU A 156 14.61 3.63 -15.80
N SER A 157 14.33 2.33 -15.62
CA SER A 157 13.38 1.62 -16.48
C SER A 157 11.92 2.02 -16.22
N ARG A 158 11.64 2.57 -15.05
CA ARG A 158 10.32 3.03 -14.59
C ARG A 158 10.44 4.50 -14.12
N PRO A 159 10.63 5.46 -15.06
CA PRO A 159 10.97 6.84 -14.72
C PRO A 159 9.84 7.55 -13.95
N SER A 160 10.19 8.59 -13.18
CA SER A 160 9.25 9.37 -12.35
C SER A 160 8.03 9.87 -13.14
N VAL A 161 8.20 10.20 -14.43
CA VAL A 161 7.09 10.62 -15.31
C VAL A 161 6.00 9.55 -15.44
N SER A 162 6.32 8.26 -15.32
CA SER A 162 5.32 7.18 -15.40
C SER A 162 4.32 7.25 -14.25
N GLU A 163 4.78 7.57 -13.03
CA GLU A 163 3.91 7.80 -11.88
C GLU A 163 3.13 9.11 -12.02
N VAL A 164 3.81 10.21 -12.38
CA VAL A 164 3.19 11.53 -12.53
C VAL A 164 2.01 11.49 -13.50
N GLU A 165 2.20 10.90 -14.68
CA GLU A 165 1.15 10.84 -15.69
C GLU A 165 0.03 9.86 -15.33
N SER A 166 0.35 8.74 -14.67
CA SER A 166 -0.68 7.83 -14.15
C SER A 166 -1.53 8.50 -13.06
N VAL A 167 -0.91 9.22 -12.14
CA VAL A 167 -1.63 9.97 -11.09
C VAL A 167 -2.51 11.06 -11.69
N ARG A 168 -2.04 11.76 -12.73
CA ARG A 168 -2.83 12.73 -13.47
C ARG A 168 -4.10 12.10 -14.06
N ASP A 169 -3.93 10.96 -14.75
CA ASP A 169 -5.04 10.23 -15.35
C ASP A 169 -6.05 9.79 -14.29
N MET A 170 -5.60 9.21 -13.16
CA MET A 170 -6.49 8.76 -12.08
C MET A 170 -7.32 9.91 -11.49
N ILE A 171 -6.69 11.08 -11.26
CA ILE A 171 -7.39 12.28 -10.76
C ILE A 171 -8.40 12.77 -11.80
N GLU A 172 -8.03 12.82 -13.09
CA GLU A 172 -8.92 13.20 -14.18
C GLU A 172 -10.12 12.25 -14.30
N PHE A 173 -9.87 10.92 -14.35
CA PHE A 173 -10.93 9.92 -14.50
C PHE A 173 -11.91 9.93 -13.33
N ALA A 174 -11.40 10.04 -12.10
CA ALA A 174 -12.26 10.16 -10.92
C ALA A 174 -13.07 11.47 -10.92
N THR A 175 -12.48 12.57 -11.39
CA THR A 175 -13.15 13.87 -11.48
C THR A 175 -14.23 13.85 -12.55
N ASP A 176 -13.92 13.38 -13.75
CA ASP A 176 -14.88 13.29 -14.89
C ASP A 176 -16.07 12.37 -14.57
N ALA A 177 -15.81 11.31 -13.80
CA ALA A 177 -16.85 10.39 -13.32
C ALA A 177 -17.66 10.95 -12.14
N GLU A 178 -17.34 12.12 -11.60
CA GLU A 178 -17.90 12.65 -10.34
C GLU A 178 -17.85 11.62 -9.19
N PHE A 179 -16.74 10.91 -9.07
CA PHE A 179 -16.56 9.83 -8.10
C PHE A 179 -16.79 10.33 -6.65
N LYS A 180 -17.65 9.64 -5.89
CA LYS A 180 -18.07 10.05 -4.54
C LYS A 180 -17.26 9.40 -3.41
N GLY A 181 -16.46 8.37 -3.71
CA GLY A 181 -15.55 7.73 -2.78
C GLY A 181 -14.24 8.50 -2.61
N THR A 182 -13.24 7.84 -2.07
CA THR A 182 -11.89 8.40 -1.90
C THR A 182 -10.93 7.73 -2.88
N LEU A 183 -10.30 8.52 -3.73
CA LEU A 183 -9.16 8.08 -4.54
C LEU A 183 -7.91 8.12 -3.66
N HIS A 184 -7.29 6.96 -3.43
CA HIS A 184 -6.04 6.87 -2.69
C HIS A 184 -4.88 6.52 -3.63
N ILE A 185 -3.90 7.42 -3.72
CA ILE A 185 -2.64 7.16 -4.43
C ILE A 185 -1.70 6.47 -3.47
N ALA A 186 -1.53 5.17 -3.68
CA ALA A 186 -0.68 4.33 -2.83
C ALA A 186 0.81 4.57 -3.10
N HIS A 187 1.65 4.37 -2.07
CA HIS A 187 3.12 4.38 -2.12
C HIS A 187 3.71 5.46 -3.03
N ILE A 188 3.20 6.71 -2.90
CA ILE A 188 3.63 7.83 -3.72
C ILE A 188 5.15 8.05 -3.58
N SER A 189 5.85 8.17 -4.69
CA SER A 189 7.31 8.18 -4.71
C SER A 189 7.92 9.42 -5.34
N THR A 190 7.13 10.28 -6.02
CA THR A 190 7.63 11.42 -6.78
C THR A 190 7.03 12.75 -6.33
N LYS A 191 7.86 13.81 -6.37
CA LYS A 191 7.46 15.20 -6.14
C LYS A 191 6.34 15.62 -7.10
N GLY A 192 6.46 15.25 -8.37
CA GLY A 192 5.47 15.61 -9.40
C GLY A 192 4.07 15.04 -9.09
N ALA A 193 3.98 13.75 -8.78
CA ALA A 193 2.72 13.10 -8.44
C ALA A 193 2.11 13.69 -7.16
N LEU A 194 2.91 13.89 -6.11
CA LEU A 194 2.41 14.48 -4.87
C LEU A 194 1.92 15.93 -5.06
N THR A 195 2.56 16.69 -5.95
CA THR A 195 2.08 18.03 -6.30
C THR A 195 0.69 17.98 -6.90
N LEU A 196 0.42 17.05 -7.84
CA LEU A 196 -0.91 16.84 -8.41
C LEU A 196 -1.96 16.45 -7.35
N VAL A 197 -1.60 15.57 -6.41
CA VAL A 197 -2.49 15.21 -5.28
C VAL A 197 -2.81 16.43 -4.43
N LYS A 198 -1.83 17.28 -4.10
CA LYS A 198 -2.03 18.51 -3.34
C LYS A 198 -2.95 19.51 -4.08
N GLU A 199 -2.79 19.64 -5.38
CA GLU A 199 -3.64 20.48 -6.22
C GLU A 199 -5.08 19.95 -6.23
N ALA A 200 -5.28 18.65 -6.43
CA ALA A 200 -6.60 18.01 -6.41
C ALA A 200 -7.29 18.15 -5.04
N LYS A 201 -6.56 17.99 -3.93
CA LYS A 201 -7.07 18.25 -2.57
C LYS A 201 -7.56 19.71 -2.42
N LYS A 202 -6.80 20.66 -2.95
CA LYS A 202 -7.14 22.09 -2.90
C LYS A 202 -8.35 22.43 -3.77
N GLU A 203 -8.50 21.81 -4.93
CA GLU A 203 -9.66 21.99 -5.81
C GLU A 203 -10.94 21.43 -5.18
N GLY A 204 -10.85 20.35 -4.41
CA GLY A 204 -11.96 19.77 -3.64
C GLY A 204 -13.08 19.16 -4.49
N LYS A 205 -12.85 18.85 -5.78
CA LYS A 205 -13.83 18.23 -6.67
C LYS A 205 -14.09 16.76 -6.31
N ILE A 206 -13.03 16.06 -5.90
CA ILE A 206 -13.05 14.67 -5.43
C ILE A 206 -12.26 14.57 -4.12
N LYS A 207 -12.50 13.51 -3.35
CA LYS A 207 -11.65 13.19 -2.19
C LYS A 207 -10.42 12.43 -2.67
N VAL A 208 -9.22 12.97 -2.40
CA VAL A 208 -7.95 12.34 -2.73
C VAL A 208 -7.10 12.22 -1.50
N THR A 209 -6.44 11.08 -1.33
CA THR A 209 -5.44 10.83 -0.28
C THR A 209 -4.18 10.23 -0.90
N SER A 210 -3.07 10.29 -0.19
CA SER A 210 -1.82 9.65 -0.58
C SER A 210 -1.15 8.98 0.60
N GLY A 211 -0.52 7.84 0.35
CA GLY A 211 0.36 7.15 1.30
C GLY A 211 1.81 7.17 0.83
N ALA A 212 2.75 7.17 1.75
CA ALA A 212 4.16 7.01 1.43
C ALA A 212 4.77 5.84 2.20
N THR A 213 5.73 5.18 1.55
CA THR A 213 6.43 4.07 2.16
C THR A 213 7.74 4.50 2.81
N PRO A 214 8.21 3.75 3.81
CA PRO A 214 9.50 4.00 4.43
C PRO A 214 10.67 4.03 3.43
N HIS A 215 10.67 3.11 2.47
CA HIS A 215 11.77 3.02 1.52
C HIS A 215 11.83 4.23 0.56
N HIS A 216 10.69 4.81 0.13
CA HIS A 216 10.69 6.02 -0.69
C HIS A 216 11.05 7.30 0.11
N ALA A 217 10.81 7.30 1.43
CA ALA A 217 11.18 8.41 2.29
C ALA A 217 12.65 8.38 2.76
N LEU A 218 13.21 7.16 2.94
CA LEU A 218 14.54 6.97 3.54
C LEU A 218 15.66 6.73 2.52
N PHE A 219 15.35 6.16 1.34
CA PHE A 219 16.33 5.75 0.35
C PHE A 219 16.10 6.39 -1.01
N ASN A 220 17.18 6.73 -1.68
CA ASN A 220 17.17 7.16 -3.09
C ASN A 220 17.72 6.05 -4.01
N MET A 221 17.66 6.26 -5.32
CA MET A 221 18.05 5.28 -6.34
C MET A 221 19.53 4.88 -6.29
N GLU A 222 20.41 5.62 -5.60
CA GLU A 222 21.82 5.24 -5.41
C GLU A 222 21.95 3.98 -4.53
N LYS A 223 20.93 3.67 -3.73
CA LYS A 223 20.86 2.46 -2.90
C LYS A 223 20.26 1.27 -3.65
N GLU A 224 19.79 1.45 -4.90
CA GLU A 224 19.21 0.36 -5.70
C GLU A 224 20.14 -0.87 -5.76
N ASN A 225 19.58 -2.00 -5.37
CA ASN A 225 20.26 -3.30 -5.48
C ASN A 225 19.21 -4.41 -5.60
N THR A 226 19.67 -5.65 -5.79
CA THR A 226 18.78 -6.81 -5.97
C THR A 226 17.77 -6.98 -4.84
N TYR A 227 18.18 -6.76 -3.58
CA TYR A 227 17.33 -6.96 -2.41
C TYR A 227 16.46 -5.72 -2.09
N LEU A 228 16.85 -4.53 -2.54
CA LEU A 228 16.12 -3.28 -2.40
C LEU A 228 15.48 -2.89 -3.75
N LYS A 229 14.66 -3.80 -4.29
CA LYS A 229 13.92 -3.64 -5.55
C LYS A 229 12.43 -3.80 -5.31
N MET A 230 11.65 -2.76 -5.62
CA MET A 230 10.18 -2.69 -5.47
C MET A 230 9.54 -1.85 -6.58
N ASN A 231 8.23 -1.78 -6.65
CA ASN A 231 7.44 -0.93 -7.55
C ASN A 231 6.46 -0.06 -6.74
N PRO A 232 6.46 1.26 -6.94
CA PRO A 232 7.41 2.04 -7.75
C PRO A 232 8.86 1.87 -7.29
N PRO A 233 9.84 2.11 -8.18
CA PRO A 233 11.26 2.01 -7.79
C PRO A 233 11.68 3.20 -6.93
N LEU A 234 12.83 3.10 -6.29
CA LEU A 234 13.48 4.24 -5.63
C LEU A 234 13.72 5.37 -6.63
N ARG A 235 13.56 6.60 -6.19
CA ARG A 235 13.71 7.81 -7.01
C ARG A 235 15.04 8.50 -6.71
N ASP A 236 15.28 9.62 -7.39
CA ASP A 236 16.43 10.47 -7.10
C ASP A 236 16.30 11.14 -5.72
N GLU A 237 17.35 11.85 -5.32
CA GLU A 237 17.40 12.51 -4.01
C GLU A 237 16.39 13.66 -3.87
N GLU A 238 16.04 14.33 -4.97
CA GLU A 238 15.04 15.41 -4.95
C GLU A 238 13.65 14.86 -4.63
N ASP A 239 13.23 13.78 -5.29
CA ASP A 239 11.98 13.10 -5.05
C ASP A 239 11.93 12.54 -3.61
N ARG A 240 13.00 11.83 -3.18
CA ARG A 240 13.09 11.27 -1.82
C ARG A 240 12.95 12.37 -0.75
N ALA A 241 13.73 13.44 -0.88
CA ALA A 241 13.72 14.54 0.10
C ALA A 241 12.36 15.25 0.14
N PHE A 242 11.70 15.36 -1.01
CA PHE A 242 10.36 15.94 -1.09
C PHE A 242 9.30 15.04 -0.40
N VAL A 243 9.34 13.73 -0.62
CA VAL A 243 8.46 12.76 0.08
C VAL A 243 8.66 12.85 1.58
N PHE A 244 9.92 12.82 2.07
CA PHE A 244 10.22 12.92 3.50
C PHE A 244 9.73 14.23 4.11
N SER A 245 10.01 15.38 3.45
CA SER A 245 9.55 16.67 3.93
C SER A 245 8.03 16.81 3.92
N SER A 246 7.37 16.14 2.99
CA SER A 246 5.91 16.15 2.89
C SER A 246 5.21 15.28 3.94
N LEU A 247 5.88 14.25 4.43
CA LEU A 247 5.45 13.55 5.66
C LEU A 247 5.55 14.50 6.87
N LEU A 248 6.69 15.19 7.04
CA LEU A 248 6.88 16.14 8.14
C LEU A 248 5.86 17.29 8.13
N SER A 249 5.47 17.78 6.96
CA SER A 249 4.48 18.86 6.82
C SER A 249 3.03 18.41 6.93
N GLY A 250 2.75 17.08 6.87
CA GLY A 250 1.41 16.53 6.85
C GLY A 250 0.70 16.63 5.49
N ASP A 251 1.43 16.84 4.41
CA ASP A 251 0.90 16.86 3.03
C ASP A 251 0.56 15.43 2.53
N ILE A 252 1.27 14.42 3.04
CA ILE A 252 0.97 12.99 2.85
C ILE A 252 0.08 12.53 4.01
N ASP A 253 -0.98 11.77 3.70
CA ASP A 253 -2.02 11.45 4.66
C ASP A 253 -1.58 10.39 5.68
N TRP A 254 -0.85 9.36 5.25
CA TRP A 254 -0.36 8.29 6.14
C TRP A 254 0.89 7.58 5.62
N VAL A 255 1.50 6.82 6.52
CA VAL A 255 2.57 5.88 6.21
C VAL A 255 1.95 4.52 5.92
N GLU A 256 2.45 3.84 4.90
CA GLU A 256 2.13 2.47 4.53
C GLU A 256 3.41 1.72 4.20
N SER A 257 3.55 0.45 4.62
CA SER A 257 4.83 -0.24 4.48
C SER A 257 5.09 -0.77 3.07
N ASP A 258 4.03 -1.06 2.33
CA ASP A 258 4.09 -1.91 1.12
C ASP A 258 4.87 -3.21 1.38
N HIS A 259 4.65 -3.79 2.59
CA HIS A 259 5.28 -5.03 2.97
C HIS A 259 4.97 -6.14 1.97
N ALA A 260 5.98 -6.60 1.26
CA ALA A 260 5.85 -7.55 0.15
C ALA A 260 7.04 -8.51 0.08
N PRO A 261 7.16 -9.46 1.02
CA PRO A 261 8.32 -10.34 1.14
C PRO A 261 8.46 -11.30 -0.03
N HIS A 262 9.70 -11.68 -0.30
CA HIS A 262 10.11 -12.64 -1.31
C HIS A 262 11.23 -13.55 -0.77
N THR A 263 11.40 -14.72 -1.39
CA THR A 263 12.58 -15.56 -1.13
C THR A 263 13.83 -14.91 -1.75
N LYS A 264 15.02 -15.36 -1.36
CA LYS A 264 16.28 -14.90 -1.99
C LYS A 264 16.30 -15.25 -3.48
N GLU A 265 15.85 -16.45 -3.82
CA GLU A 265 15.75 -16.92 -5.20
C GLU A 265 14.83 -16.04 -6.06
N ASP A 266 13.73 -15.58 -5.49
CA ASP A 266 12.85 -14.63 -6.17
C ASP A 266 13.56 -13.30 -6.45
N LYS A 267 14.28 -12.78 -5.45
CA LYS A 267 15.04 -11.53 -5.60
C LYS A 267 16.14 -11.67 -6.66
N GLU A 268 16.86 -12.77 -6.68
CA GLU A 268 17.87 -13.08 -7.71
C GLU A 268 17.27 -13.17 -9.11
N LYS A 269 16.02 -13.62 -9.23
CA LYS A 269 15.24 -13.61 -10.48
C LYS A 269 14.61 -12.23 -10.79
N GLY A 270 14.91 -11.20 -9.99
CA GLY A 270 14.50 -9.83 -10.21
C GLY A 270 13.07 -9.50 -9.78
N LYS A 271 12.42 -10.30 -8.93
CA LYS A 271 11.10 -10.00 -8.37
C LYS A 271 11.13 -8.73 -7.53
N CYS A 272 10.05 -7.94 -7.64
CA CYS A 272 9.88 -6.67 -6.93
C CYS A 272 9.03 -6.88 -5.67
N GLY A 273 9.44 -6.25 -4.56
CA GLY A 273 8.85 -6.34 -3.24
C GLY A 273 9.89 -6.65 -2.17
N ILE A 274 9.69 -6.10 -0.98
CA ILE A 274 10.61 -6.22 0.17
C ILE A 274 9.83 -6.39 1.47
N PRO A 275 10.40 -7.00 2.52
CA PRO A 275 9.86 -6.91 3.88
C PRO A 275 9.88 -5.45 4.36
N GLY A 276 8.72 -4.87 4.66
CA GLY A 276 8.55 -3.43 4.94
C GLY A 276 8.56 -3.04 6.41
N PHE A 277 8.23 -3.94 7.33
CA PHE A 277 7.93 -3.58 8.73
C PHE A 277 9.08 -2.92 9.50
N LYS A 278 10.34 -3.36 9.28
CA LYS A 278 11.50 -2.68 9.85
C LYS A 278 11.61 -1.23 9.37
N GLY A 279 11.33 -1.01 8.08
CA GLY A 279 11.33 0.34 7.51
C GLY A 279 10.33 1.28 8.19
N THR A 280 9.17 0.77 8.58
CA THR A 280 8.15 1.54 9.30
C THR A 280 8.69 2.07 10.64
N LEU A 281 9.43 1.25 11.39
CA LEU A 281 10.07 1.66 12.64
C LEU A 281 11.18 2.70 12.39
N LEU A 282 12.05 2.45 11.40
CA LEU A 282 13.10 3.39 11.03
C LEU A 282 12.54 4.75 10.60
N LEU A 283 11.43 4.77 9.85
CA LEU A 283 10.79 6.00 9.44
C LEU A 283 10.14 6.72 10.64
N LEU A 284 9.49 5.98 11.53
CA LEU A 284 8.92 6.52 12.77
C LEU A 284 10.01 7.27 13.58
N ASP A 285 11.17 6.64 13.78
CA ASP A 285 12.28 7.28 14.49
C ASP A 285 12.85 8.48 13.73
N ALA A 286 13.05 8.34 12.41
CA ALA A 286 13.55 9.45 11.59
C ALA A 286 12.63 10.67 11.64
N LEU A 287 11.31 10.49 11.58
CA LEU A 287 10.34 11.59 11.68
C LEU A 287 10.36 12.21 13.08
N ARG A 288 10.47 11.41 14.14
CA ARG A 288 10.58 11.86 15.53
C ARG A 288 11.86 12.66 15.75
N GLU A 289 13.00 12.19 15.28
CA GLU A 289 14.30 12.87 15.33
C GLU A 289 14.31 14.19 14.56
N ASN A 290 13.50 14.30 13.50
CA ASN A 290 13.31 15.52 12.73
C ASN A 290 12.20 16.44 13.26
N GLY A 291 11.75 16.20 14.51
CA GLY A 291 10.89 17.11 15.27
C GLY A 291 9.39 16.97 15.02
N MET A 292 8.92 15.87 14.41
CA MET A 292 7.49 15.61 14.34
C MET A 292 6.94 15.32 15.73
N SER A 293 5.83 15.97 16.10
CA SER A 293 5.17 15.72 17.39
C SER A 293 4.52 14.34 17.45
N GLU A 294 4.42 13.75 18.66
CA GLU A 294 3.75 12.46 18.86
C GLU A 294 2.29 12.49 18.36
N GLU A 295 1.60 13.63 18.49
CA GLU A 295 0.25 13.80 17.94
C GLU A 295 0.23 13.66 16.41
N ASN A 296 1.18 14.26 15.70
CA ASN A 296 1.26 14.15 14.25
C ASN A 296 1.73 12.76 13.81
N LEU A 297 2.64 12.12 14.55
CA LEU A 297 3.01 10.73 14.33
C LEU A 297 1.79 9.82 14.48
N GLU A 298 1.01 9.98 15.57
CA GLU A 298 -0.23 9.23 15.77
C GLU A 298 -1.22 9.43 14.63
N ARG A 299 -1.30 10.61 14.05
CA ARG A 299 -2.17 10.88 12.91
C ARG A 299 -1.76 10.11 11.68
N ILE A 300 -0.47 10.14 11.29
CA ILE A 300 -0.01 9.53 10.03
C ILE A 300 0.23 8.03 10.11
N PHE A 301 0.42 7.45 11.32
CA PHE A 301 0.57 6.01 11.49
C PHE A 301 -0.73 5.30 11.92
N ASN A 302 -1.77 6.05 12.30
CA ASN A 302 -3.01 5.49 12.83
C ASN A 302 -4.25 6.25 12.36
N THR A 303 -4.50 7.44 12.93
CA THR A 303 -5.82 8.10 12.92
C THR A 303 -6.29 8.47 11.52
N ASN A 304 -5.40 8.95 10.65
CA ASN A 304 -5.78 9.38 9.31
C ASN A 304 -6.28 8.20 8.47
N ALA A 305 -5.60 7.04 8.53
CA ALA A 305 -6.05 5.83 7.83
C ALA A 305 -7.38 5.34 8.41
N ALA A 306 -7.49 5.19 9.75
CA ALA A 306 -8.74 4.78 10.39
C ALA A 306 -9.92 5.65 9.97
N HIS A 307 -9.75 6.97 9.97
CA HIS A 307 -10.78 7.93 9.57
C HIS A 307 -11.15 7.82 8.07
N ALA A 308 -10.14 7.73 7.19
CA ALA A 308 -10.37 7.64 5.75
C ALA A 308 -11.13 6.37 5.35
N PHE A 309 -10.84 5.27 6.02
CA PHE A 309 -11.49 3.98 5.79
C PHE A 309 -12.77 3.77 6.62
N GLY A 310 -13.10 4.68 7.53
CA GLY A 310 -14.33 4.61 8.34
C GLY A 310 -14.34 3.45 9.33
N ILE A 311 -13.17 3.06 9.86
CA ILE A 311 -13.06 2.02 10.89
C ILE A 311 -12.89 2.64 12.26
N ASP A 312 -13.55 2.02 13.25
CA ASP A 312 -13.46 2.40 14.65
C ASP A 312 -12.60 1.35 15.38
N ILE A 313 -11.30 1.60 15.39
CA ILE A 313 -10.31 0.77 16.08
C ILE A 313 -9.41 1.64 16.93
N SER A 314 -8.93 1.06 18.02
CA SER A 314 -7.97 1.70 18.93
C SER A 314 -6.62 0.99 18.78
N PRO A 315 -5.77 1.43 17.84
CA PRO A 315 -4.50 0.78 17.59
C PRO A 315 -3.59 0.86 18.82
N LEU A 316 -2.61 -0.02 18.90
CA LEU A 316 -1.58 0.04 19.94
C LEU A 316 -0.86 1.39 19.90
N PRO A 317 -0.44 1.91 21.06
CA PRO A 317 0.40 3.11 21.13
C PRO A 317 1.66 2.95 20.26
N LEU A 318 2.11 4.05 19.68
CA LEU A 318 3.34 4.05 18.89
C LEU A 318 4.53 3.53 19.70
N PRO A 319 5.39 2.67 19.14
CA PRO A 319 6.56 2.16 19.84
C PRO A 319 7.51 3.29 20.26
N THR A 320 7.99 3.24 21.50
CA THR A 320 8.99 4.16 22.04
C THR A 320 10.39 3.55 22.06
N ASN A 321 10.49 2.22 22.11
CA ASN A 321 11.74 1.46 21.98
C ASN A 321 11.74 0.71 20.65
N THR A 322 12.17 1.37 19.60
CA THR A 322 12.13 0.83 18.23
C THR A 322 13.29 -0.10 17.93
N LYS A 323 14.48 0.13 18.51
CA LYS A 323 15.73 -0.63 18.18
C LYS A 323 15.59 -2.14 18.38
N GLU A 324 15.04 -2.58 19.50
CA GLU A 324 14.80 -4.01 19.73
C GLU A 324 13.81 -4.59 18.72
N ARG A 325 12.76 -3.84 18.42
CA ARG A 325 11.75 -4.23 17.42
C ARG A 325 12.31 -4.25 16.01
N GLU A 326 13.22 -3.33 15.66
CA GLU A 326 13.94 -3.31 14.37
C GLU A 326 14.81 -4.57 14.18
N GLU A 327 15.52 -5.00 15.22
CA GLU A 327 16.32 -6.22 15.20
C GLU A 327 15.42 -7.46 14.99
N ILE A 328 14.31 -7.53 15.72
CA ILE A 328 13.32 -8.59 15.56
C ILE A 328 12.77 -8.58 14.14
N ALA A 329 12.26 -7.44 13.65
CA ALA A 329 11.69 -7.30 12.32
C ALA A 329 12.67 -7.69 11.21
N GLY A 330 13.94 -7.24 11.32
CA GLY A 330 14.99 -7.57 10.34
C GLY A 330 15.37 -9.05 10.33
N SER A 331 15.24 -9.76 11.45
CA SER A 331 15.59 -11.18 11.57
C SER A 331 14.48 -12.15 11.09
N ARG A 332 13.27 -11.66 10.87
CA ARG A 332 12.10 -12.49 10.51
C ARG A 332 12.09 -12.96 9.06
N TYR A 333 12.89 -12.34 8.20
CA TYR A 333 12.90 -12.57 6.75
C TYR A 333 14.27 -13.03 6.26
N PRO A 334 14.37 -13.71 5.11
CA PRO A 334 15.64 -14.26 4.61
C PRO A 334 16.69 -13.20 4.27
N PHE A 335 16.29 -11.93 4.17
CA PHE A 335 17.17 -10.78 4.00
C PHE A 335 16.56 -9.54 4.65
N ASP A 336 17.39 -8.62 5.07
CA ASP A 336 16.98 -7.32 5.62
C ASP A 336 17.34 -6.21 4.62
N PRO A 337 16.32 -5.63 3.92
CA PRO A 337 16.58 -4.59 2.94
C PRO A 337 17.02 -3.26 3.58
N TYR A 338 16.85 -3.09 4.88
CA TYR A 338 17.19 -1.89 5.64
C TYR A 338 18.52 -2.00 6.41
N ALA A 339 19.25 -3.10 6.30
CA ALA A 339 20.58 -3.27 6.89
C ALA A 339 21.67 -2.74 5.95
N LEU A 340 21.52 -1.49 5.44
CA LEU A 340 22.45 -0.87 4.49
C LEU A 340 23.42 0.09 5.16
#